data_c83a06eab19e13f2516383c46a7bf993
#
_entry.id   c83a06eab19e13f2516383c46a7bf993
#
_cell.length_a   1.000
_cell.length_b   1.000
_cell.length_c   1.000
_cell.angle_alpha   90.00
_cell.angle_beta   90.00
_cell.angle_gamma   90.00
#
_symmetry.space_group_name_H-M   'P 1'
#
loop_
_entity.id
_entity.type
_entity.pdbx_description
1 polymer ?
#
loop_
_entity_poly.entity_id
_entity_poly.type
_entity_poly.pdbx_seq_one_letter_code
_entity_poly.pdbx_strand_id
1 'polypeptide(L)'
;MGSRIRTMVLLTVLTVLIMWVGKMIGGTGGMIIALLFAGGINFFSYYYSDKMVLKMYRAQPITRQDAPDLYNLVESLAAKADLPMPTLYIIPQQSPNAFATGRNPQNAVVAVTEGLLRYMNQDELAGVIAHELGHVKNRDMLIQTIAATMAGAVMMLATLARWSAIFGSIGGGDDEDGGGIIGLLVMSIIAPLAAMLIQMAISRSREYLADRTSAQITGNSEGLARALDKLGAYSKQIPMQAEPATAHMFIANPLSGQSLMHLFSTHPPIEKRIARLSGGGSGGEHTPAGPKEKTMTDTARNFWNRMS
;
A
#
# COMPACT_ATOMS: atom_id res chain seq x y z
N MET A 1 9.32 2.39 -19.42
CA MET A 1 8.20 3.33 -19.34
C MET A 1 8.23 3.97 -17.95
N GLY A 2 8.39 5.29 -17.83
CA GLY A 2 8.52 5.97 -16.54
C GLY A 2 7.25 5.89 -15.68
N SER A 3 7.39 6.00 -14.35
CA SER A 3 6.26 5.94 -13.40
C SER A 3 5.14 6.94 -13.76
N ARG A 4 5.48 8.16 -14.20
CA ARG A 4 4.52 9.18 -14.64
C ARG A 4 3.65 8.75 -15.82
N ILE A 5 4.25 8.12 -16.83
CA ILE A 5 3.52 7.64 -18.02
C ILE A 5 2.52 6.54 -17.62
N ARG A 6 2.93 5.63 -16.75
CA ARG A 6 2.03 4.57 -16.22
C ARG A 6 0.86 5.16 -15.44
N THR A 7 1.12 6.18 -14.61
CA THR A 7 0.05 6.89 -13.90
C THR A 7 -0.92 7.55 -14.88
N MET A 8 -0.43 8.23 -15.91
CA MET A 8 -1.29 8.84 -16.93
C MET A 8 -2.12 7.79 -17.67
N VAL A 9 -1.50 6.69 -18.08
CA VAL A 9 -2.21 5.59 -18.76
C VAL A 9 -3.30 5.02 -17.85
N LEU A 10 -2.99 4.78 -16.58
CA LEU A 10 -3.95 4.26 -15.61
C LEU A 10 -5.16 5.18 -15.46
N LEU A 11 -4.93 6.48 -15.25
CA LEU A 11 -5.99 7.49 -15.11
C LEU A 11 -6.82 7.61 -16.37
N THR A 12 -6.19 7.56 -17.56
CA THR A 12 -6.88 7.62 -18.85
C THR A 12 -7.77 6.39 -19.06
N VAL A 13 -7.23 5.18 -18.84
CA VAL A 13 -7.98 3.93 -18.99
C VAL A 13 -9.22 3.93 -18.08
N LEU A 14 -9.05 4.35 -16.83
CA LEU A 14 -10.17 4.42 -15.90
C LEU A 14 -11.20 5.47 -16.34
N THR A 15 -10.77 6.66 -16.77
CA THR A 15 -11.68 7.69 -17.28
C THR A 15 -12.52 7.16 -18.43
N VAL A 16 -11.88 6.51 -19.41
CA VAL A 16 -12.57 5.90 -20.55
C VAL A 16 -13.56 4.83 -20.13
N LEU A 17 -13.17 4.00 -19.15
CA LEU A 17 -14.05 2.97 -18.61
C LEU A 17 -15.29 3.57 -17.94
N ILE A 18 -15.10 4.57 -17.08
CA ILE A 18 -16.21 5.25 -16.39
C ILE A 18 -17.16 5.92 -17.40
N MET A 19 -16.59 6.57 -18.44
CA MET A 19 -17.37 7.16 -19.53
C MET A 19 -18.17 6.11 -20.31
N TRP A 20 -17.56 4.98 -20.60
CA TRP A 20 -18.22 3.88 -21.30
C TRP A 20 -19.42 3.33 -20.52
N VAL A 21 -19.22 3.09 -19.21
CA VAL A 21 -20.33 2.69 -18.30
C VAL A 21 -21.40 3.77 -18.25
N GLY A 22 -21.04 5.03 -18.11
CA GLY A 22 -21.98 6.14 -18.13
C GLY A 22 -22.81 6.22 -19.41
N LYS A 23 -22.18 5.95 -20.56
CA LYS A 23 -22.86 5.89 -21.86
C LYS A 23 -23.86 4.73 -21.93
N MET A 24 -23.51 3.58 -21.38
CA MET A 24 -24.41 2.40 -21.34
C MET A 24 -25.66 2.66 -20.49
N ILE A 25 -25.53 3.39 -19.39
CA ILE A 25 -26.63 3.66 -18.44
C ILE A 25 -27.51 4.81 -18.91
N GLY A 26 -26.92 5.91 -19.40
CA GLY A 26 -27.65 7.16 -19.67
C GLY A 26 -27.35 7.81 -21.04
N GLY A 27 -26.85 7.03 -22.00
CA GLY A 27 -26.52 7.55 -23.33
C GLY A 27 -25.47 8.65 -23.30
N THR A 28 -25.59 9.66 -24.18
CA THR A 28 -24.62 10.79 -24.24
C THR A 28 -24.63 11.63 -22.96
N GLY A 29 -25.81 11.84 -22.34
CA GLY A 29 -25.93 12.58 -21.09
C GLY A 29 -25.20 11.86 -19.95
N GLY A 30 -25.41 10.55 -19.81
CA GLY A 30 -24.70 9.71 -18.84
C GLY A 30 -23.18 9.70 -19.04
N MET A 31 -22.72 9.71 -20.28
CA MET A 31 -21.29 9.81 -20.61
C MET A 31 -20.67 11.14 -20.14
N ILE A 32 -21.37 12.27 -20.31
CA ILE A 32 -20.88 13.59 -19.87
C ILE A 32 -20.80 13.66 -18.35
N ILE A 33 -21.85 13.19 -17.66
CA ILE A 33 -21.86 13.13 -16.19
C ILE A 33 -20.71 12.23 -15.69
N ALA A 34 -20.51 11.08 -16.33
CA ALA A 34 -19.45 10.15 -16.01
C ALA A 34 -18.05 10.76 -16.22
N LEU A 35 -17.86 11.57 -17.25
CA LEU A 35 -16.59 12.30 -17.48
C LEU A 35 -16.31 13.31 -16.36
N LEU A 36 -17.31 14.11 -15.96
CA LEU A 36 -17.16 15.07 -14.87
C LEU A 36 -16.83 14.35 -13.54
N PHE A 37 -17.52 13.25 -13.28
CA PHE A 37 -17.26 12.41 -12.11
C PHE A 37 -15.86 11.80 -12.13
N ALA A 38 -15.42 11.24 -13.27
CA ALA A 38 -14.08 10.70 -13.44
C ALA A 38 -12.99 11.77 -13.25
N GLY A 39 -13.22 12.98 -13.78
CA GLY A 39 -12.33 14.13 -13.56
C GLY A 39 -12.20 14.49 -12.08
N GLY A 40 -13.32 14.53 -11.36
CA GLY A 40 -13.35 14.74 -9.92
C GLY A 40 -12.58 13.65 -9.14
N ILE A 41 -12.83 12.38 -9.45
CA ILE A 41 -12.12 11.24 -8.83
C ILE A 41 -10.62 11.34 -9.11
N ASN A 42 -10.21 11.59 -10.35
CA ASN A 42 -8.80 11.69 -10.72
C ASN A 42 -8.11 12.83 -9.95
N PHE A 43 -8.74 14.01 -9.90
CA PHE A 43 -8.24 15.14 -9.13
C PHE A 43 -8.09 14.81 -7.65
N PHE A 44 -9.14 14.25 -7.06
CA PHE A 44 -9.16 13.88 -5.65
C PHE A 44 -8.11 12.80 -5.34
N SER A 45 -8.01 11.77 -6.17
CA SER A 45 -7.00 10.71 -6.02
C SER A 45 -5.57 11.24 -6.11
N TYR A 46 -5.31 12.19 -7.00
CA TYR A 46 -3.99 12.78 -7.13
C TYR A 46 -3.57 13.61 -5.91
N TYR A 47 -4.50 14.41 -5.35
CA TYR A 47 -4.18 15.36 -4.28
C TYR A 47 -4.40 14.83 -2.86
N TYR A 48 -5.27 13.85 -2.66
CA TYR A 48 -5.73 13.43 -1.33
C TYR A 48 -5.58 11.93 -1.04
N SER A 49 -5.08 11.14 -1.98
CA SER A 49 -4.95 9.69 -1.79
C SER A 49 -4.05 9.30 -0.61
N ASP A 50 -2.97 10.04 -0.37
CA ASP A 50 -2.09 9.87 0.78
C ASP A 50 -2.86 10.06 2.10
N LYS A 51 -3.64 11.15 2.22
CA LYS A 51 -4.43 11.44 3.41
C LYS A 51 -5.52 10.39 3.66
N MET A 52 -6.11 9.86 2.58
CA MET A 52 -7.12 8.80 2.70
C MET A 52 -6.51 7.52 3.27
N VAL A 53 -5.38 7.08 2.74
CA VAL A 53 -4.70 5.87 3.22
C VAL A 53 -4.25 6.05 4.67
N LEU A 54 -3.64 7.17 5.02
CA LEU A 54 -3.22 7.47 6.41
C LEU A 54 -4.41 7.44 7.37
N LYS A 55 -5.54 8.06 7.00
CA LYS A 55 -6.78 8.06 7.80
C LYS A 55 -7.36 6.64 7.95
N MET A 56 -7.35 5.84 6.89
CA MET A 56 -7.84 4.45 6.90
C MET A 56 -7.10 3.62 7.95
N TYR A 57 -5.79 3.80 8.08
CA TYR A 57 -4.96 3.11 9.07
C TYR A 57 -4.83 3.85 10.41
N ARG A 58 -5.58 4.93 10.62
CA ARG A 58 -5.50 5.77 11.84
C ARG A 58 -4.07 6.22 12.15
N ALA A 59 -3.28 6.44 11.10
CA ALA A 59 -1.90 6.86 11.23
C ALA A 59 -1.82 8.23 11.90
N GLN A 60 -0.92 8.37 12.88
CA GLN A 60 -0.71 9.60 13.64
C GLN A 60 0.62 10.23 13.21
N PRO A 61 0.63 11.53 12.88
CA PRO A 61 1.88 12.21 12.58
C PRO A 61 2.76 12.29 13.83
N ILE A 62 4.06 12.14 13.64
CA ILE A 62 5.04 12.27 14.72
C ILE A 62 6.05 13.34 14.40
N THR A 63 6.53 13.99 15.45
CA THR A 63 7.58 15.00 15.40
C THR A 63 8.91 14.44 15.94
N ARG A 64 9.98 15.21 15.79
CA ARG A 64 11.28 14.86 16.39
C ARG A 64 11.22 14.71 17.92
N GLN A 65 10.33 15.46 18.59
CA GLN A 65 10.15 15.38 20.05
C GLN A 65 9.45 14.09 20.49
N ASP A 66 8.58 13.56 19.64
CA ASP A 66 7.82 12.34 19.94
C ASP A 66 8.67 11.07 19.79
N ALA A 67 9.53 11.03 18.75
CA ALA A 67 10.35 9.86 18.41
C ALA A 67 11.74 10.27 17.88
N PRO A 68 12.63 10.82 18.72
CA PRO A 68 13.90 11.38 18.26
C PRO A 68 14.80 10.38 17.54
N ASP A 69 14.86 9.14 18.00
CA ASP A 69 15.71 8.10 17.40
C ASP A 69 15.25 7.72 16.02
N LEU A 70 13.93 7.52 15.85
CA LEU A 70 13.34 7.23 14.54
C LEU A 70 13.54 8.42 13.59
N TYR A 71 13.32 9.63 14.09
CA TYR A 71 13.46 10.84 13.30
C TYR A 71 14.90 11.01 12.79
N ASN A 72 15.89 10.86 13.67
CA ASN A 72 17.31 10.94 13.32
C ASN A 72 17.73 9.84 12.33
N LEU A 73 17.22 8.62 12.52
CA LEU A 73 17.46 7.52 11.60
C LEU A 73 16.95 7.86 10.19
N VAL A 74 15.67 8.28 10.08
CA VAL A 74 15.07 8.59 8.78
C VAL A 74 15.74 9.79 8.12
N GLU A 75 16.08 10.84 8.88
CA GLU A 75 16.80 12.01 8.38
C GLU A 75 18.16 11.62 7.79
N SER A 76 18.92 10.79 8.49
CA SER A 76 20.21 10.28 8.01
C SER A 76 20.06 9.47 6.72
N LEU A 77 19.06 8.58 6.65
CA LEU A 77 18.81 7.75 5.47
C LEU A 77 18.29 8.59 4.29
N ALA A 78 17.43 9.58 4.54
CA ALA A 78 16.93 10.48 3.52
C ALA A 78 18.06 11.33 2.92
N ALA A 79 18.96 11.85 3.76
CA ALA A 79 20.17 12.57 3.31
C ALA A 79 21.07 11.69 2.43
N LYS A 80 21.33 10.44 2.82
CA LYS A 80 22.10 9.48 2.01
C LYS A 80 21.41 9.11 0.69
N ALA A 81 20.09 9.18 0.66
CA ALA A 81 19.28 8.93 -0.54
C ALA A 81 19.17 10.16 -1.45
N ASP A 82 19.67 11.32 -1.04
CA ASP A 82 19.48 12.61 -1.73
C ASP A 82 17.99 12.98 -1.85
N LEU A 83 17.26 12.79 -0.74
CA LEU A 83 15.84 13.07 -0.62
C LEU A 83 15.55 14.09 0.48
N PRO A 84 14.51 14.92 0.33
CA PRO A 84 14.01 15.70 1.43
C PRO A 84 13.49 14.78 2.54
N MET A 85 13.54 15.24 3.80
CA MET A 85 12.98 14.50 4.94
C MET A 85 11.49 14.26 4.73
N PRO A 86 11.00 13.00 4.70
CA PRO A 86 9.58 12.71 4.61
C PRO A 86 8.87 13.04 5.92
N THR A 87 7.56 13.27 5.86
CA THR A 87 6.74 13.33 7.06
C THR A 87 6.57 11.92 7.63
N LEU A 88 6.73 11.78 8.94
CA LEU A 88 6.65 10.49 9.61
C LEU A 88 5.31 10.28 10.29
N TYR A 89 4.81 9.05 10.20
CA TYR A 89 3.58 8.62 10.84
C TYR A 89 3.78 7.28 11.56
N ILE A 90 3.08 7.10 12.68
CA ILE A 90 2.94 5.81 13.37
C ILE A 90 1.51 5.29 13.18
N ILE A 91 1.42 3.99 12.88
CA ILE A 91 0.16 3.26 12.73
C ILE A 91 -0.03 2.40 13.98
N PRO A 92 -1.19 2.51 14.69
CA PRO A 92 -1.46 1.76 15.93
C PRO A 92 -1.81 0.30 15.64
N GLN A 93 -0.87 -0.45 15.08
CA GLN A 93 -1.03 -1.88 14.78
C GLN A 93 0.19 -2.67 15.25
N GLN A 94 -0.06 -3.85 15.82
CA GLN A 94 1.00 -4.71 16.37
C GLN A 94 1.67 -5.58 15.31
N SER A 95 1.06 -5.78 14.15
CA SER A 95 1.70 -6.44 13.02
C SER A 95 2.83 -5.57 12.48
N PRO A 96 4.08 -6.07 12.38
CA PRO A 96 5.19 -5.25 11.89
C PRO A 96 5.05 -5.00 10.39
N ASN A 97 4.99 -3.73 10.01
CA ASN A 97 4.90 -3.32 8.62
C ASN A 97 5.24 -1.83 8.43
N ALA A 98 5.46 -1.42 7.17
CA ALA A 98 5.66 -0.03 6.78
C ALA A 98 5.16 0.20 5.36
N PHE A 99 4.94 1.47 5.02
CA PHE A 99 4.73 1.90 3.63
C PHE A 99 5.14 3.35 3.42
N ALA A 100 5.49 3.70 2.17
CA ALA A 100 5.64 5.06 1.73
C ALA A 100 4.45 5.49 0.86
N THR A 101 4.02 6.75 1.02
CA THR A 101 2.95 7.36 0.21
C THR A 101 3.28 8.81 -0.11
N GLY A 102 2.48 9.44 -0.96
CA GLY A 102 2.64 10.83 -1.35
C GLY A 102 2.75 11.01 -2.87
N ARG A 103 2.54 12.24 -3.33
CA ARG A 103 2.51 12.56 -4.78
C ARG A 103 3.88 12.78 -5.41
N ASN A 104 4.88 13.14 -4.62
CA ASN A 104 6.26 13.36 -5.06
C ASN A 104 7.21 13.33 -3.84
N PRO A 105 8.55 13.32 -4.05
CA PRO A 105 9.50 13.30 -2.94
C PRO A 105 9.36 14.45 -1.93
N GLN A 106 8.95 15.65 -2.37
CA GLN A 106 8.74 16.81 -1.50
C GLN A 106 7.50 16.68 -0.60
N ASN A 107 6.57 15.79 -0.96
CA ASN A 107 5.36 15.49 -0.20
C ASN A 107 5.32 14.01 0.16
N ALA A 108 6.47 13.42 0.41
CA ALA A 108 6.58 12.02 0.81
C ALA A 108 6.21 11.84 2.27
N VAL A 109 5.56 10.74 2.55
CA VAL A 109 5.21 10.27 3.89
C VAL A 109 5.73 8.86 4.05
N VAL A 110 6.35 8.57 5.17
CA VAL A 110 6.71 7.21 5.59
C VAL A 110 5.91 6.87 6.84
N ALA A 111 5.13 5.82 6.77
CA ALA A 111 4.32 5.32 7.88
C ALA A 111 4.85 3.96 8.34
N VAL A 112 5.07 3.81 9.64
CA VAL A 112 5.55 2.60 10.27
C VAL A 112 4.56 2.13 11.33
N THR A 113 4.39 0.82 11.49
CA THR A 113 3.54 0.29 12.56
C THR A 113 4.29 0.25 13.89
N GLU A 114 3.55 0.29 15.01
CA GLU A 114 4.13 0.05 16.35
C GLU A 114 4.87 -1.29 16.40
N GLY A 115 4.28 -2.32 15.77
CA GLY A 115 4.90 -3.64 15.70
C GLY A 115 6.25 -3.62 14.99
N LEU A 116 6.42 -2.82 13.94
CA LEU A 116 7.72 -2.68 13.29
C LEU A 116 8.77 -2.13 14.25
N LEU A 117 8.44 -1.06 14.97
CA LEU A 117 9.35 -0.44 15.95
C LEU A 117 9.66 -1.37 17.13
N ARG A 118 8.72 -2.25 17.48
CA ARG A 118 8.89 -3.22 18.58
C ARG A 118 9.80 -4.40 18.21
N TYR A 119 9.65 -4.94 16.99
CA TYR A 119 10.27 -6.22 16.62
C TYR A 119 11.54 -6.08 15.81
N MET A 120 11.80 -4.90 15.22
CA MET A 120 13.02 -4.67 14.44
C MET A 120 14.12 -4.02 15.28
N ASN A 121 15.35 -4.49 15.11
CA ASN A 121 16.52 -3.77 15.61
C ASN A 121 16.84 -2.59 14.67
N GLN A 122 17.84 -1.79 15.04
CA GLN A 122 18.18 -0.57 14.32
C GLN A 122 18.58 -0.82 12.85
N ASP A 123 19.37 -1.87 12.57
CA ASP A 123 19.82 -2.19 11.21
C ASP A 123 18.65 -2.69 10.35
N GLU A 124 17.79 -3.51 10.92
CA GLU A 124 16.58 -4.03 10.27
C GLU A 124 15.61 -2.90 9.96
N LEU A 125 15.38 -2.01 10.92
CA LEU A 125 14.54 -0.83 10.74
C LEU A 125 15.14 0.11 9.69
N ALA A 126 16.45 0.33 9.71
CA ALA A 126 17.15 1.11 8.68
C ALA A 126 16.96 0.49 7.29
N GLY A 127 17.05 -0.84 7.16
CA GLY A 127 16.81 -1.57 5.93
C GLY A 127 15.40 -1.36 5.38
N VAL A 128 14.37 -1.49 6.25
CA VAL A 128 12.97 -1.27 5.89
C VAL A 128 12.71 0.18 5.46
N ILE A 129 13.16 1.16 6.26
CA ILE A 129 12.97 2.58 5.94
C ILE A 129 13.71 2.96 4.66
N ALA A 130 14.93 2.45 4.46
CA ALA A 130 15.68 2.71 3.23
C ALA A 130 15.01 2.07 2.00
N HIS A 131 14.31 0.95 2.14
CA HIS A 131 13.47 0.36 1.09
C HIS A 131 12.31 1.30 0.74
N GLU A 132 11.60 1.82 1.73
CA GLU A 132 10.51 2.78 1.53
C GLU A 132 11.02 4.09 0.86
N LEU A 133 12.19 4.57 1.29
CA LEU A 133 12.86 5.70 0.63
C LEU A 133 13.27 5.37 -0.81
N GLY A 134 13.54 4.10 -1.12
CA GLY A 134 13.74 3.61 -2.49
C GLY A 134 12.52 3.86 -3.38
N HIS A 135 11.31 3.60 -2.88
CA HIS A 135 10.07 3.91 -3.59
C HIS A 135 9.85 5.41 -3.76
N VAL A 136 10.22 6.22 -2.75
CA VAL A 136 10.19 7.69 -2.85
C VAL A 136 11.13 8.18 -3.96
N LYS A 137 12.39 7.71 -3.96
CA LYS A 137 13.41 8.07 -4.95
C LYS A 137 13.02 7.70 -6.37
N ASN A 138 12.45 6.51 -6.54
CA ASN A 138 12.00 5.98 -7.84
C ASN A 138 10.63 6.52 -8.26
N ARG A 139 9.98 7.33 -7.43
CA ARG A 139 8.64 7.92 -7.65
C ARG A 139 7.55 6.86 -7.88
N ASP A 140 7.65 5.74 -7.19
CA ASP A 140 6.69 4.64 -7.29
C ASP A 140 5.46 4.84 -6.43
N MET A 141 5.57 5.60 -5.33
CA MET A 141 4.50 5.81 -4.36
C MET A 141 3.24 6.42 -4.96
N LEU A 142 3.35 7.38 -5.90
CA LEU A 142 2.18 8.03 -6.51
C LEU A 142 1.29 7.01 -7.23
N ILE A 143 1.87 6.15 -8.07
CA ILE A 143 1.09 5.15 -8.81
C ILE A 143 0.49 4.11 -7.87
N GLN A 144 1.21 3.69 -6.83
CA GLN A 144 0.71 2.76 -5.82
C GLN A 144 -0.49 3.36 -5.06
N THR A 145 -0.35 4.61 -4.60
CA THR A 145 -1.41 5.29 -3.84
C THR A 145 -2.65 5.57 -4.69
N ILE A 146 -2.49 6.00 -5.95
CA ILE A 146 -3.59 6.16 -6.88
C ILE A 146 -4.29 4.83 -7.14
N ALA A 147 -3.54 3.77 -7.40
CA ALA A 147 -4.11 2.44 -7.62
C ALA A 147 -4.90 1.94 -6.40
N ALA A 148 -4.38 2.16 -5.18
CA ALA A 148 -5.07 1.85 -3.93
C ALA A 148 -6.41 2.60 -3.81
N THR A 149 -6.39 3.91 -4.06
CA THR A 149 -7.59 4.76 -3.98
C THR A 149 -8.64 4.33 -4.99
N MET A 150 -8.21 4.03 -6.22
CA MET A 150 -9.10 3.61 -7.29
C MET A 150 -9.69 2.22 -7.05
N ALA A 151 -8.87 1.29 -6.59
CA ALA A 151 -9.34 -0.02 -6.20
C ALA A 151 -10.37 0.08 -5.05
N GLY A 152 -10.12 0.94 -4.06
CA GLY A 152 -11.06 1.24 -2.99
C GLY A 152 -12.39 1.82 -3.50
N ALA A 153 -12.34 2.78 -4.42
CA ALA A 153 -13.54 3.36 -5.04
C ALA A 153 -14.36 2.31 -5.81
N VAL A 154 -13.68 1.45 -6.57
CA VAL A 154 -14.32 0.34 -7.30
C VAL A 154 -14.96 -0.65 -6.34
N MET A 155 -14.28 -1.03 -5.27
CA MET A 155 -14.83 -1.94 -4.25
C MET A 155 -16.04 -1.33 -3.53
N MET A 156 -16.03 -0.01 -3.28
CA MET A 156 -17.16 0.71 -2.71
C MET A 156 -18.37 0.69 -3.67
N LEU A 157 -18.16 1.00 -4.96
CA LEU A 157 -19.23 0.93 -5.97
C LEU A 157 -19.80 -0.47 -6.10
N ALA A 158 -18.94 -1.49 -6.07
CA ALA A 158 -19.33 -2.89 -6.08
C ALA A 158 -20.18 -3.27 -4.86
N THR A 159 -19.85 -2.74 -3.69
CA THR A 159 -20.61 -2.94 -2.46
C THR A 159 -21.97 -2.24 -2.54
N LEU A 160 -22.05 -1.01 -3.03
CA LEU A 160 -23.30 -0.27 -3.24
C LEU A 160 -24.22 -1.00 -4.23
N ALA A 161 -23.67 -1.51 -5.35
CA ALA A 161 -24.42 -2.27 -6.33
C ALA A 161 -25.00 -3.56 -5.71
N ARG A 162 -24.23 -4.26 -4.85
CA ARG A 162 -24.71 -5.44 -4.13
C ARG A 162 -25.84 -5.10 -3.16
N TRP A 163 -25.72 -4.03 -2.39
CA TRP A 163 -26.77 -3.57 -1.50
C TRP A 163 -28.03 -3.16 -2.26
N SER A 164 -27.91 -2.46 -3.38
CA SER A 164 -29.04 -2.09 -4.25
C SER A 164 -29.77 -3.34 -4.79
N ALA A 165 -29.03 -4.38 -5.19
CA ALA A 165 -29.62 -5.64 -5.66
C ALA A 165 -30.37 -6.36 -4.52
N ILE A 166 -29.84 -6.35 -3.29
CA ILE A 166 -30.47 -7.00 -2.12
C ILE A 166 -31.72 -6.25 -1.68
N PHE A 167 -31.63 -4.92 -1.54
CA PHE A 167 -32.75 -4.11 -1.03
C PHE A 167 -33.76 -3.75 -2.10
N GLY A 168 -33.37 -3.65 -3.38
CA GLY A 168 -34.28 -3.44 -4.51
C GLY A 168 -35.23 -4.62 -4.72
N SER A 169 -34.81 -5.83 -4.39
CA SER A 169 -35.69 -7.03 -4.44
C SER A 169 -36.67 -7.12 -3.25
N ILE A 170 -36.45 -6.35 -2.15
CA ILE A 170 -37.33 -6.36 -0.96
C ILE A 170 -38.45 -5.32 -1.10
N GLY A 171 -38.32 -4.35 -2.01
CA GLY A 171 -39.28 -3.24 -2.23
C GLY A 171 -40.32 -3.51 -3.30
N GLY A 172 -40.86 -4.72 -3.41
CA GLY A 172 -42.10 -5.14 -4.12
C GLY A 172 -42.56 -4.27 -5.30
N GLY A 173 -41.95 -4.45 -6.46
CA GLY A 173 -42.48 -4.04 -7.74
C GLY A 173 -42.21 -5.16 -8.75
N ASP A 174 -43.26 -5.59 -9.46
CA ASP A 174 -43.29 -6.70 -10.44
C ASP A 174 -42.41 -6.45 -11.70
N ASP A 175 -41.29 -5.76 -11.60
CA ASP A 175 -40.29 -5.70 -12.67
C ASP A 175 -39.24 -6.82 -12.44
N GLU A 176 -39.69 -8.05 -12.78
CA GLU A 176 -38.77 -9.17 -13.00
C GLU A 176 -37.69 -8.75 -14.00
N ASP A 177 -36.44 -9.00 -13.67
CA ASP A 177 -35.26 -9.19 -14.54
C ASP A 177 -34.17 -8.12 -14.65
N GLY A 178 -34.27 -6.91 -14.16
CA GLY A 178 -33.21 -5.93 -14.52
C GLY A 178 -32.10 -5.72 -13.49
N GLY A 179 -32.43 -5.52 -12.22
CA GLY A 179 -31.49 -5.00 -11.21
C GLY A 179 -30.45 -6.00 -10.70
N GLY A 180 -30.83 -7.24 -10.49
CA GLY A 180 -29.95 -8.30 -9.98
C GLY A 180 -28.89 -8.73 -11.00
N ILE A 181 -29.31 -8.89 -12.27
CA ILE A 181 -28.43 -9.31 -13.37
C ILE A 181 -27.46 -8.19 -13.74
N ILE A 182 -27.93 -6.94 -13.80
CA ILE A 182 -27.06 -5.77 -14.05
C ILE A 182 -26.03 -5.62 -12.93
N GLY A 183 -26.43 -5.79 -11.66
CA GLY A 183 -25.51 -5.75 -10.53
C GLY A 183 -24.44 -6.85 -10.59
N LEU A 184 -24.83 -8.08 -10.96
CA LEU A 184 -23.91 -9.20 -11.16
C LEU A 184 -22.97 -8.99 -12.35
N LEU A 185 -23.46 -8.47 -13.48
CA LEU A 185 -22.65 -8.13 -14.66
C LEU A 185 -21.65 -7.02 -14.34
N VAL A 186 -22.08 -5.95 -13.67
CA VAL A 186 -21.22 -4.86 -13.21
C VAL A 186 -20.15 -5.41 -12.29
N MET A 187 -20.48 -6.28 -11.34
CA MET A 187 -19.51 -6.90 -10.43
C MET A 187 -18.52 -7.82 -11.15
N SER A 188 -18.98 -8.61 -12.13
CA SER A 188 -18.12 -9.51 -12.88
C SER A 188 -17.08 -8.79 -13.74
N ILE A 189 -17.34 -7.53 -14.13
CA ILE A 189 -16.42 -6.70 -14.90
C ILE A 189 -15.55 -5.83 -13.99
N ILE A 190 -16.14 -5.22 -12.95
CA ILE A 190 -15.45 -4.24 -12.09
C ILE A 190 -14.40 -4.92 -11.20
N ALA A 191 -14.67 -6.09 -10.63
CA ALA A 191 -13.71 -6.75 -9.74
C ALA A 191 -12.41 -7.19 -10.48
N PRO A 192 -12.46 -7.83 -11.67
CA PRO A 192 -11.26 -8.09 -12.47
C PRO A 192 -10.50 -6.83 -12.90
N LEU A 193 -11.22 -5.74 -13.22
CA LEU A 193 -10.59 -4.47 -13.58
C LEU A 193 -9.86 -3.83 -12.40
N ALA A 194 -10.44 -3.82 -11.20
CA ALA A 194 -9.76 -3.38 -10.00
C ALA A 194 -8.49 -4.20 -9.75
N ALA A 195 -8.57 -5.52 -9.87
CA ALA A 195 -7.43 -6.40 -9.75
C ALA A 195 -6.34 -6.10 -10.79
N MET A 196 -6.72 -5.87 -12.04
CA MET A 196 -5.78 -5.50 -13.10
C MET A 196 -5.12 -4.14 -12.86
N LEU A 197 -5.87 -3.15 -12.37
CA LEU A 197 -5.34 -1.84 -12.01
C LEU A 197 -4.31 -1.93 -10.88
N ILE A 198 -4.60 -2.71 -9.84
CA ILE A 198 -3.66 -3.01 -8.76
C ILE A 198 -2.41 -3.69 -9.32
N GLN A 199 -2.56 -4.72 -10.15
CA GLN A 199 -1.43 -5.42 -10.76
C GLN A 199 -0.57 -4.52 -11.66
N MET A 200 -1.16 -3.60 -12.41
CA MET A 200 -0.43 -2.62 -13.23
C MET A 200 0.34 -1.60 -12.38
N ALA A 201 -0.17 -1.24 -11.21
CA ALA A 201 0.51 -0.35 -10.28
C ALA A 201 1.78 -0.98 -9.72
N ILE A 202 1.80 -2.31 -9.58
CA ILE A 202 2.86 -3.04 -8.92
C ILE A 202 3.70 -3.80 -9.94
N SER A 203 4.98 -3.58 -9.89
CA SER A 203 5.95 -4.28 -10.71
C SER A 203 6.99 -4.92 -9.79
N ARG A 204 7.14 -6.25 -9.89
CA ARG A 204 8.20 -7.00 -9.16
C ARG A 204 9.59 -6.41 -9.38
N SER A 205 9.84 -5.83 -10.55
CA SER A 205 11.11 -5.15 -10.84
C SER A 205 11.34 -3.91 -9.98
N ARG A 206 10.26 -3.21 -9.58
CA ARG A 206 10.36 -2.04 -8.68
C ARG A 206 10.67 -2.44 -7.25
N GLU A 207 10.13 -3.55 -6.79
CA GLU A 207 10.50 -4.12 -5.48
C GLU A 207 11.99 -4.45 -5.43
N TYR A 208 12.50 -5.15 -6.45
CA TYR A 208 13.92 -5.44 -6.53
C TYR A 208 14.81 -4.19 -6.71
N LEU A 209 14.28 -3.14 -7.33
CA LEU A 209 14.98 -1.86 -7.40
C LEU A 209 15.00 -1.17 -6.05
N ALA A 210 13.90 -1.17 -5.31
CA ALA A 210 13.82 -0.62 -3.95
C ALA A 210 14.74 -1.40 -2.99
N ASP A 211 14.78 -2.74 -3.06
CA ASP A 211 15.70 -3.58 -2.30
C ASP A 211 17.17 -3.19 -2.57
N ARG A 212 17.54 -3.01 -3.83
CA ARG A 212 18.88 -2.58 -4.23
C ARG A 212 19.19 -1.16 -3.74
N THR A 213 18.22 -0.26 -3.84
CA THR A 213 18.35 1.12 -3.34
C THR A 213 18.52 1.13 -1.82
N SER A 214 17.79 0.28 -1.10
CA SER A 214 17.97 0.10 0.35
C SER A 214 19.41 -0.30 0.69
N ALA A 215 19.95 -1.31 0.01
CA ALA A 215 21.33 -1.74 0.22
C ALA A 215 22.36 -0.64 -0.08
N GLN A 216 22.11 0.20 -1.10
CA GLN A 216 22.96 1.35 -1.41
C GLN A 216 22.90 2.44 -0.32
N ILE A 217 21.73 2.76 0.20
CA ILE A 217 21.51 3.79 1.23
C ILE A 217 22.12 3.36 2.57
N THR A 218 21.92 2.10 2.95
CA THR A 218 22.42 1.55 4.24
C THR A 218 23.87 1.12 4.19
N GLY A 219 24.41 0.85 3.00
CA GLY A 219 25.76 0.34 2.80
C GLY A 219 25.86 -1.21 2.88
N ASN A 220 24.78 -1.91 3.21
CA ASN A 220 24.70 -3.37 3.19
C ASN A 220 23.25 -3.84 2.94
N SER A 221 23.10 -5.11 2.59
CA SER A 221 21.81 -5.73 2.32
C SER A 221 21.25 -6.57 3.48
N GLU A 222 22.09 -6.86 4.49
CA GLU A 222 21.74 -7.81 5.55
C GLU A 222 20.61 -7.31 6.46
N GLY A 223 20.60 -6.01 6.79
CA GLY A 223 19.55 -5.41 7.62
C GLY A 223 18.18 -5.66 7.02
N LEU A 224 18.02 -5.35 5.73
CA LEU A 224 16.75 -5.60 5.02
C LEU A 224 16.44 -7.09 4.88
N ALA A 225 17.44 -7.93 4.60
CA ALA A 225 17.23 -9.38 4.49
C ALA A 225 16.69 -9.98 5.79
N ARG A 226 17.29 -9.64 6.94
CA ARG A 226 16.81 -10.08 8.27
C ARG A 226 15.43 -9.49 8.59
N ALA A 227 15.19 -8.22 8.23
CA ALA A 227 13.87 -7.62 8.40
C ALA A 227 12.79 -8.36 7.62
N LEU A 228 13.04 -8.70 6.35
CA LEU A 228 12.10 -9.45 5.51
C LEU A 228 11.80 -10.84 6.07
N ASP A 229 12.80 -11.55 6.59
CA ASP A 229 12.62 -12.85 7.24
C ASP A 229 11.67 -12.73 8.45
N LYS A 230 11.93 -11.78 9.34
CA LYS A 230 11.05 -11.47 10.48
C LYS A 230 9.65 -11.07 10.05
N LEU A 231 9.52 -10.18 9.07
CA LEU A 231 8.22 -9.75 8.53
C LEU A 231 7.42 -10.94 8.00
N GLY A 232 8.06 -11.87 7.28
CA GLY A 232 7.44 -13.10 6.80
C GLY A 232 6.97 -14.02 7.92
N ALA A 233 7.74 -14.14 9.00
CA ALA A 233 7.37 -14.93 10.17
C ALA A 233 6.21 -14.29 10.96
N TYR A 234 6.31 -12.99 11.24
CA TYR A 234 5.30 -12.27 12.02
C TYR A 234 3.98 -12.06 11.28
N SER A 235 3.98 -11.91 9.96
CA SER A 235 2.74 -11.77 9.18
C SER A 235 1.78 -12.96 9.33
N LYS A 236 2.33 -14.15 9.64
CA LYS A 236 1.56 -15.37 9.90
C LYS A 236 1.04 -15.44 11.36
N GLN A 237 1.76 -14.83 12.30
CA GLN A 237 1.46 -14.91 13.74
C GLN A 237 0.62 -13.74 14.22
N ILE A 238 0.84 -12.56 13.67
CA ILE A 238 0.18 -11.30 14.05
C ILE A 238 -0.46 -10.73 12.78
N PRO A 239 -1.70 -11.16 12.43
CA PRO A 239 -2.36 -10.68 11.23
C PRO A 239 -2.63 -9.18 11.33
N MET A 240 -2.39 -8.47 10.24
CA MET A 240 -2.69 -7.05 10.11
C MET A 240 -4.12 -6.87 9.62
N GLN A 241 -4.84 -5.92 10.22
CA GLN A 241 -6.10 -5.45 9.66
C GLN A 241 -5.77 -4.54 8.47
N ALA A 242 -5.85 -5.09 7.27
CA ALA A 242 -5.54 -4.36 6.05
C ALA A 242 -6.66 -4.50 5.03
N GLU A 243 -6.95 -3.41 4.33
CA GLU A 243 -7.88 -3.41 3.22
C GLU A 243 -7.22 -4.01 1.97
N PRO A 244 -7.91 -4.91 1.24
CA PRO A 244 -7.35 -5.54 0.04
C PRO A 244 -6.83 -4.53 -0.99
N ALA A 245 -7.51 -3.39 -1.12
CA ALA A 245 -7.15 -2.33 -2.05
C ALA A 245 -5.79 -1.69 -1.76
N THR A 246 -5.34 -1.70 -0.51
CA THR A 246 -4.10 -1.05 -0.05
C THR A 246 -3.01 -2.04 0.37
N ALA A 247 -3.32 -3.33 0.41
CA ALA A 247 -2.40 -4.38 0.86
C ALA A 247 -1.05 -4.37 0.12
N HIS A 248 -1.08 -3.96 -1.13
CA HIS A 248 0.10 -3.86 -1.98
C HIS A 248 1.06 -2.71 -1.65
N MET A 249 0.66 -1.78 -0.81
CA MET A 249 1.50 -0.65 -0.40
C MET A 249 2.50 -1.05 0.69
N PHE A 250 2.22 -2.11 1.43
CA PHE A 250 3.03 -2.55 2.55
C PHE A 250 4.24 -3.36 2.10
N ILE A 251 5.38 -3.21 2.79
CA ILE A 251 6.62 -3.95 2.47
C ILE A 251 6.44 -5.48 2.54
N ALA A 252 5.58 -5.96 3.45
CA ALA A 252 5.15 -7.35 3.53
C ALA A 252 3.63 -7.43 3.33
N ASN A 253 3.17 -8.34 2.46
CA ASN A 253 1.76 -8.49 2.16
C ASN A 253 0.97 -8.88 3.44
N PRO A 254 0.09 -8.01 3.96
CA PRO A 254 -0.63 -8.27 5.20
C PRO A 254 -1.73 -9.35 5.04
N LEU A 255 -2.08 -9.74 3.81
CA LEU A 255 -3.15 -10.70 3.50
C LEU A 255 -2.62 -12.11 3.24
N SER A 256 -1.37 -12.41 3.54
CA SER A 256 -0.70 -13.68 3.21
C SER A 256 -1.31 -14.94 3.84
N GLY A 257 -2.24 -14.80 4.79
CA GLY A 257 -2.97 -15.93 5.42
C GLY A 257 -4.28 -16.34 4.75
N GLN A 258 -4.75 -15.64 3.70
CA GLN A 258 -6.04 -15.91 3.06
C GLN A 258 -5.86 -16.60 1.70
N SER A 259 -6.35 -17.82 1.60
CA SER A 259 -6.13 -18.78 0.49
C SER A 259 -6.48 -18.28 -0.93
N LEU A 260 -7.46 -17.39 -1.10
CA LEU A 260 -7.83 -16.82 -2.40
C LEU A 260 -7.06 -15.55 -2.78
N MET A 261 -6.35 -14.94 -1.83
CA MET A 261 -5.63 -13.68 -2.02
C MET A 261 -4.23 -13.85 -2.60
N HIS A 262 -3.71 -15.07 -2.73
CA HIS A 262 -2.44 -15.33 -3.42
C HIS A 262 -2.43 -14.87 -4.89
N LEU A 263 -3.59 -14.85 -5.54
CA LEU A 263 -3.74 -14.35 -6.91
C LEU A 263 -3.51 -12.84 -7.02
N PHE A 264 -3.69 -12.11 -5.90
CA PHE A 264 -3.48 -10.67 -5.79
C PHE A 264 -2.16 -10.29 -5.12
N SER A 265 -1.29 -11.28 -4.84
CA SER A 265 0.03 -11.02 -4.30
C SER A 265 0.94 -10.40 -5.35
N THR A 266 1.15 -9.13 -5.20
CA THR A 266 1.85 -8.26 -6.14
C THR A 266 3.33 -8.14 -5.83
N HIS A 267 3.74 -8.47 -4.60
CA HIS A 267 5.13 -8.52 -4.21
C HIS A 267 5.79 -9.84 -4.66
N PRO A 268 7.09 -9.82 -4.99
CA PRO A 268 7.86 -11.04 -5.12
C PRO A 268 7.83 -11.83 -3.81
N PRO A 269 7.90 -13.18 -3.85
CA PRO A 269 8.08 -13.98 -2.64
C PRO A 269 9.25 -13.46 -1.79
N ILE A 270 9.04 -13.38 -0.48
CA ILE A 270 10.03 -12.86 0.47
C ILE A 270 11.34 -13.63 0.33
N GLU A 271 11.28 -14.95 0.16
CA GLU A 271 12.43 -15.83 -0.01
C GLU A 271 13.28 -15.44 -1.23
N LYS A 272 12.62 -15.02 -2.33
CA LYS A 272 13.33 -14.57 -3.53
C LYS A 272 13.97 -13.19 -3.35
N ARG A 273 13.37 -12.33 -2.53
CA ARG A 273 13.96 -11.05 -2.18
C ARG A 273 15.20 -11.26 -1.31
N ILE A 274 15.07 -12.08 -0.26
CA ILE A 274 16.19 -12.44 0.64
C ILE A 274 17.34 -13.07 -0.16
N ALA A 275 17.06 -14.06 -1.00
CA ALA A 275 18.10 -14.72 -1.81
C ALA A 275 18.88 -13.74 -2.71
N ARG A 276 18.20 -12.70 -3.26
CA ARG A 276 18.87 -11.66 -4.05
C ARG A 276 19.70 -10.70 -3.21
N LEU A 277 19.22 -10.34 -2.03
CA LEU A 277 19.93 -9.46 -1.09
C LEU A 277 21.20 -10.15 -0.53
N SER A 278 21.15 -11.47 -0.32
CA SER A 278 22.25 -12.28 0.16
C SER A 278 23.27 -12.66 -0.93
N GLY A 279 23.16 -12.13 -2.14
CA GLY A 279 24.17 -12.30 -3.20
C GLY A 279 24.11 -13.63 -3.94
N GLY A 280 23.00 -14.40 -3.87
CA GLY A 280 22.83 -15.65 -4.64
C GLY A 280 23.80 -16.79 -4.29
N GLY A 281 24.53 -16.70 -3.18
CA GLY A 281 25.52 -17.66 -2.75
C GLY A 281 25.13 -18.39 -1.47
N SER A 282 24.97 -19.72 -1.59
CA SER A 282 24.86 -20.77 -0.56
C SER A 282 23.71 -20.62 0.47
N GLY A 283 22.80 -21.59 0.38
CA GLY A 283 21.81 -21.88 1.40
C GLY A 283 22.44 -22.16 2.76
N GLY A 284 22.50 -21.13 3.59
CA GLY A 284 22.63 -21.32 5.02
C GLY A 284 21.20 -21.40 5.58
N GLU A 285 20.88 -22.51 6.24
CA GLU A 285 19.68 -22.63 7.05
C GLU A 285 19.67 -21.50 8.08
N HIS A 286 18.89 -20.45 7.79
CA HIS A 286 18.60 -19.44 8.78
C HIS A 286 17.56 -20.02 9.75
N THR A 287 18.01 -20.47 10.88
CA THR A 287 17.14 -20.72 12.04
C THR A 287 16.59 -19.36 12.47
N PRO A 288 15.27 -19.15 12.50
CA PRO A 288 14.69 -17.87 12.93
C PRO A 288 15.17 -17.60 14.36
N ALA A 289 15.93 -16.54 14.54
CA ALA A 289 16.27 -16.07 15.88
C ALA A 289 14.97 -15.59 16.54
N GLY A 290 14.58 -16.31 17.59
CA GLY A 290 13.45 -15.92 18.43
C GLY A 290 13.61 -14.48 18.95
N PRO A 291 12.53 -13.85 19.40
CA PRO A 291 12.49 -12.43 19.69
C PRO A 291 13.48 -12.07 20.80
N LYS A 292 14.59 -11.43 20.42
CA LYS A 292 15.44 -10.69 21.34
C LYS A 292 14.99 -9.26 21.33
N GLU A 293 14.27 -8.92 22.36
CA GLU A 293 13.81 -7.60 22.73
C GLU A 293 14.97 -6.61 22.92
N LYS A 294 15.10 -5.62 22.05
CA LYS A 294 15.80 -4.33 22.25
C LYS A 294 15.39 -3.37 21.13
N THR A 295 14.93 -2.27 21.32
CA THR A 295 14.02 -1.44 22.06
C THR A 295 14.10 -0.01 21.50
N MET A 296 13.30 0.32 20.48
CA MET A 296 12.69 1.64 20.36
C MET A 296 11.36 1.69 21.13
N THR A 297 11.13 0.71 22.01
CA THR A 297 9.89 0.42 22.71
C THR A 297 9.45 1.53 23.63
N ASP A 298 10.37 2.23 24.29
CA ASP A 298 10.00 3.25 25.25
C ASP A 298 9.49 4.52 24.56
N THR A 299 10.03 4.85 23.40
CA THR A 299 9.60 6.04 22.65
C THR A 299 8.21 5.86 22.05
N ALA A 300 7.93 4.70 21.44
CA ALA A 300 6.59 4.39 20.91
C ALA A 300 5.56 4.24 22.03
N ARG A 301 5.92 3.58 23.15
CA ARG A 301 5.05 3.42 24.33
C ARG A 301 4.75 4.76 25.00
N ASN A 302 5.74 5.63 25.14
CA ASN A 302 5.59 6.97 25.71
C ASN A 302 4.77 7.90 24.82
N PHE A 303 4.83 7.74 23.50
CA PHE A 303 3.97 8.45 22.56
C PHE A 303 2.49 8.11 22.80
N TRP A 304 2.14 6.82 22.84
CA TRP A 304 0.75 6.40 23.04
C TRP A 304 0.20 6.72 24.42
N ASN A 305 0.99 6.59 25.46
CA ASN A 305 0.57 6.95 26.83
C ASN A 305 0.30 8.46 27.01
N ARG A 306 0.77 9.31 26.07
CA ARG A 306 0.44 10.75 26.06
C ARG A 306 -0.78 11.08 25.21
N MET A 307 -1.21 10.18 24.34
CA MET A 307 -2.33 10.37 23.42
C MET A 307 -3.62 9.68 23.87
N SER A 308 -3.54 8.79 24.85
CA SER A 308 -4.66 8.13 25.55
C SER A 308 -5.09 8.92 26.80
#